data_ccaf6d5ae564b7a596b440987a078cf1
#
_entry.id   ccaf6d5ae564b7a596b440987a078cf1
#
_cell.length_a   1.000
_cell.length_b   1.000
_cell.length_c   1.000
_cell.angle_alpha   90.00
_cell.angle_beta   90.00
_cell.angle_gamma   90.00
#
_symmetry.space_group_name_H-M   'P 1'
#
loop_
_entity.id
_entity.type
_entity.pdbx_description
1 polymer ?
#
loop_
_entity_poly.entity_id
_entity_poly.type
_entity_poly.pdbx_seq_one_letter_code
_entity_poly.pdbx_strand_id
1 'polypeptide(L)'
;MSSSRLTKCVGVDGGQSQLRLRIAGTTQTVVVPGVGHGDSVAGRLRSSIAEAGQAAQVGPGARLVAGLTAVPAEPGAVASLSADLARDLKADQVWIFDDTVTAHSGAFGGESGIVLVVGTGVACLAVDADAGLIHRTSGAGFLIGDEGGAFWIGRTALA
;
A
#
# COMPACT_ATOMS: atom_id res chain seq x y z
N MET A 1 -0.13 14.63 35.07
CA MET A 1 -1.23 13.97 34.34
C MET A 1 -0.78 13.80 32.90
N SER A 2 -0.32 12.59 32.53
CA SER A 2 0.09 12.28 31.16
C SER A 2 -1.16 12.16 30.32
N SER A 3 -1.42 13.14 29.46
CA SER A 3 -2.44 13.05 28.41
C SER A 3 -2.02 11.89 27.50
N SER A 4 -2.72 10.77 27.55
CA SER A 4 -2.56 9.69 26.58
C SER A 4 -2.88 10.30 25.22
N ARG A 5 -1.84 10.64 24.43
CA ARG A 5 -2.04 11.04 23.04
C ARG A 5 -2.72 9.87 22.33
N LEU A 6 -3.96 10.06 21.93
CA LEU A 6 -4.66 9.08 21.09
C LEU A 6 -3.81 8.83 19.86
N THR A 7 -3.35 7.61 19.72
CA THR A 7 -2.57 7.18 18.53
C THR A 7 -3.45 7.30 17.29
N LYS A 8 -3.07 8.16 16.36
CA LYS A 8 -3.77 8.28 15.06
C LYS A 8 -3.31 7.12 14.16
N CYS A 9 -4.20 6.21 13.83
CA CYS A 9 -3.92 5.20 12.80
C CYS A 9 -4.23 5.78 11.42
N VAL A 10 -3.27 5.70 10.51
CA VAL A 10 -3.36 6.22 9.15
C VAL A 10 -3.15 5.08 8.17
N GLY A 11 -4.11 4.86 7.29
CA GLY A 11 -4.02 3.90 6.20
C GLY A 11 -3.72 4.60 4.88
N VAL A 12 -2.82 4.03 4.11
CA VAL A 12 -2.52 4.44 2.72
C VAL A 12 -2.72 3.25 1.80
N ASP A 13 -3.54 3.44 0.77
CA ASP A 13 -3.74 2.53 -0.35
C ASP A 13 -3.12 3.17 -1.59
N GLY A 14 -1.97 2.65 -2.02
CA GLY A 14 -1.16 3.21 -3.09
C GLY A 14 -1.17 2.37 -4.35
N GLY A 15 -2.16 2.61 -5.22
CA GLY A 15 -2.24 2.01 -6.55
C GLY A 15 -1.46 2.78 -7.62
N GLN A 16 -1.42 2.23 -8.83
CA GLN A 16 -0.75 2.88 -9.97
C GLN A 16 -1.48 4.14 -10.44
N SER A 17 -2.81 4.16 -10.38
CA SER A 17 -3.63 5.28 -10.85
C SER A 17 -3.89 6.32 -9.78
N GLN A 18 -4.11 5.90 -8.55
CA GLN A 18 -4.43 6.75 -7.41
C GLN A 18 -3.79 6.24 -6.13
N LEU A 19 -3.45 7.18 -5.26
CA LEU A 19 -3.08 6.91 -3.88
C LEU A 19 -4.12 7.55 -2.97
N ARG A 20 -4.63 6.78 -2.03
CA ARG A 20 -5.64 7.21 -1.05
C ARG A 20 -5.07 7.14 0.35
N LEU A 21 -5.29 8.18 1.13
CA LEU A 21 -4.91 8.22 2.54
C LEU A 21 -6.15 8.50 3.38
N ARG A 22 -6.31 7.73 4.46
CA ARG A 22 -7.42 7.89 5.41
C ARG A 22 -6.92 7.78 6.85
N ILE A 23 -7.45 8.63 7.72
CA ILE A 23 -7.23 8.53 9.16
C ILE A 23 -8.38 7.72 9.76
N ALA A 24 -8.06 6.70 10.55
CA ALA A 24 -9.06 5.86 11.23
C ALA A 24 -9.98 6.71 12.10
N GLY A 25 -11.27 6.36 12.10
CA GLY A 25 -12.29 7.11 12.84
C GLY A 25 -12.76 8.41 12.15
N THR A 26 -12.25 8.73 10.94
CA THR A 26 -12.73 9.86 10.15
C THR A 26 -13.36 9.40 8.83
N THR A 27 -14.17 10.27 8.23
CA THR A 27 -14.73 10.03 6.88
C THR A 27 -13.87 10.68 5.79
N GLN A 28 -12.91 11.51 6.17
CA GLN A 28 -12.06 12.23 5.24
C GLN A 28 -11.10 11.26 4.54
N THR A 29 -11.06 11.31 3.23
CA THR A 29 -10.07 10.62 2.39
C THR A 29 -9.36 11.66 1.53
N VAL A 30 -8.04 11.65 1.59
CA VAL A 30 -7.18 12.43 0.67
C VAL A 30 -6.81 11.53 -0.49
N VAL A 31 -6.95 12.04 -1.71
CA VAL A 31 -6.60 11.32 -2.95
C VAL A 31 -5.57 12.15 -3.71
N VAL A 32 -4.49 11.50 -4.09
CA VAL A 32 -3.44 12.08 -4.94
C VAL A 32 -3.13 11.13 -6.10
N PRO A 33 -2.40 11.56 -7.13
CA PRO A 33 -1.96 10.68 -8.21
C PRO A 33 -1.20 9.47 -7.69
N GLY A 34 -1.46 8.30 -8.28
CA GLY A 34 -0.79 7.06 -7.96
C GLY A 34 0.64 6.99 -8.49
N VAL A 35 1.35 5.92 -8.12
CA VAL A 35 2.73 5.69 -8.54
C VAL A 35 2.85 4.32 -9.20
N GLY A 36 3.08 4.30 -10.50
CA GLY A 36 3.36 3.08 -11.25
C GLY A 36 4.83 2.67 -11.14
N HIS A 37 5.13 1.48 -11.66
CA HIS A 37 6.49 0.98 -11.80
C HIS A 37 7.37 1.92 -12.66
N GLY A 38 8.68 1.81 -12.54
CA GLY A 38 9.66 2.58 -13.30
C GLY A 38 10.75 3.19 -12.41
N ASP A 39 11.57 4.03 -13.00
CA ASP A 39 12.69 4.65 -12.30
C ASP A 39 12.23 5.53 -11.13
N SER A 40 13.06 5.58 -10.09
CA SER A 40 12.85 6.42 -8.92
C SER A 40 11.50 6.19 -8.19
N VAL A 41 11.00 4.94 -8.20
CA VAL A 41 9.73 4.56 -7.52
C VAL A 41 9.72 5.05 -6.07
N ALA A 42 10.78 4.78 -5.31
CA ALA A 42 10.87 5.19 -3.90
C ALA A 42 10.71 6.70 -3.71
N GLY A 43 11.36 7.50 -4.55
CA GLY A 43 11.28 8.97 -4.50
C GLY A 43 9.87 9.48 -4.82
N ARG A 44 9.22 8.90 -5.84
CA ARG A 44 7.85 9.26 -6.22
C ARG A 44 6.83 8.86 -5.14
N LEU A 45 6.96 7.66 -4.57
CA LEU A 45 6.14 7.21 -3.44
C LEU A 45 6.29 8.14 -2.24
N ARG A 46 7.54 8.49 -1.90
CA ARG A 46 7.81 9.45 -0.82
C ARG A 46 7.06 10.76 -1.04
N SER A 47 7.19 11.35 -2.24
CA SER A 47 6.54 12.61 -2.57
C SER A 47 5.01 12.53 -2.49
N SER A 48 4.39 11.51 -3.10
CA SER A 48 2.93 11.35 -3.10
C SER A 48 2.38 11.06 -1.70
N ILE A 49 3.04 10.20 -0.91
CA ILE A 49 2.59 9.90 0.46
C ILE A 49 2.78 11.10 1.38
N ALA A 50 3.90 11.84 1.24
CA ALA A 50 4.13 13.04 2.02
C ALA A 50 3.11 14.14 1.69
N GLU A 51 2.79 14.36 0.42
CA GLU A 51 1.74 15.28 -0.02
C GLU A 51 0.39 14.93 0.59
N ALA A 52 -0.05 13.67 0.45
CA ALA A 52 -1.30 13.20 1.03
C ALA A 52 -1.32 13.33 2.56
N GLY A 53 -0.21 13.00 3.23
CA GLY A 53 -0.07 13.09 4.67
C GLY A 53 -0.10 14.52 5.18
N GLN A 54 0.51 15.47 4.47
CA GLN A 54 0.44 16.90 4.80
C GLN A 54 -0.98 17.43 4.63
N ALA A 55 -1.66 17.10 3.52
CA ALA A 55 -3.04 17.49 3.29
C ALA A 55 -4.00 16.91 4.34
N ALA A 56 -3.74 15.71 4.84
CA ALA A 56 -4.50 15.07 5.92
C ALA A 56 -4.06 15.52 7.33
N GLN A 57 -3.07 16.41 7.45
CA GLN A 57 -2.50 16.85 8.73
C GLN A 57 -2.02 15.68 9.60
N VAL A 58 -1.35 14.70 8.98
CA VAL A 58 -0.61 13.66 9.68
C VAL A 58 0.55 14.30 10.45
N GLY A 59 0.80 13.84 11.66
CA GLY A 59 1.83 14.44 12.52
C GLY A 59 2.16 13.58 13.74
N PRO A 60 2.71 14.17 14.80
CA PRO A 60 3.10 13.45 16.00
C PRO A 60 1.97 12.61 16.61
N GLY A 61 2.27 11.39 17.03
CA GLY A 61 1.32 10.40 17.51
C GLY A 61 0.68 9.57 16.40
N ALA A 62 1.04 9.79 15.13
CA ALA A 62 0.52 9.01 14.02
C ALA A 62 1.32 7.72 13.79
N ARG A 63 0.60 6.65 13.51
CA ARG A 63 1.13 5.37 12.99
C ARG A 63 0.54 5.17 11.61
N LEU A 64 1.39 5.07 10.59
CA LEU A 64 1.00 4.96 9.19
C LEU A 64 1.31 3.55 8.68
N VAL A 65 0.32 2.95 8.02
CA VAL A 65 0.46 1.69 7.28
C VAL A 65 0.14 1.96 5.82
N ALA A 66 1.07 1.67 4.94
CA ALA A 66 0.90 1.81 3.50
C ALA A 66 0.91 0.44 2.81
N GLY A 67 -0.16 0.14 2.07
CA GLY A 67 -0.23 -0.95 1.10
C GLY A 67 0.05 -0.39 -0.29
N LEU A 68 1.08 -0.87 -0.96
CA LEU A 68 1.57 -0.29 -2.22
C LEU A 68 1.67 -1.36 -3.30
N THR A 69 1.14 -1.08 -4.49
CA THR A 69 1.30 -1.94 -5.67
C THR A 69 2.75 -1.99 -6.15
N ALA A 70 3.47 -0.87 -6.06
CA ALA A 70 4.86 -0.74 -6.51
C ALA A 70 5.80 -0.59 -5.31
N VAL A 71 6.00 -1.68 -4.55
CA VAL A 71 6.97 -1.69 -3.45
C VAL A 71 8.38 -1.70 -4.02
N PRO A 72 9.31 -0.83 -3.54
CA PRO A 72 10.71 -0.86 -3.97
C PRO A 72 11.37 -2.21 -3.70
N ALA A 73 12.03 -2.78 -4.70
CA ALA A 73 12.62 -4.11 -4.62
C ALA A 73 14.07 -4.12 -4.10
N GLU A 74 14.76 -2.97 -4.13
CA GLU A 74 16.15 -2.88 -3.72
C GLU A 74 16.31 -3.13 -2.21
N PRO A 75 17.36 -3.87 -1.80
CA PRO A 75 17.62 -4.12 -0.38
C PRO A 75 17.69 -2.82 0.43
N GLY A 76 16.92 -2.74 1.52
CA GLY A 76 16.89 -1.58 2.40
C GLY A 76 16.06 -0.38 1.91
N ALA A 77 15.60 -0.37 0.67
CA ALA A 77 14.83 0.77 0.12
C ALA A 77 13.52 1.01 0.86
N VAL A 78 12.82 -0.06 1.25
CA VAL A 78 11.60 0.03 2.06
C VAL A 78 11.88 0.64 3.43
N ALA A 79 12.95 0.20 4.10
CA ALA A 79 13.34 0.74 5.41
C ALA A 79 13.72 2.22 5.33
N SER A 80 14.47 2.60 4.28
CA SER A 80 14.84 3.99 4.03
C SER A 80 13.60 4.86 3.75
N LEU A 81 12.69 4.39 2.89
CA LEU A 81 11.44 5.07 2.58
C LEU A 81 10.56 5.25 3.83
N SER A 82 10.45 4.21 4.66
CA SER A 82 9.70 4.28 5.92
C SER A 82 10.30 5.32 6.88
N ALA A 83 11.62 5.35 7.03
CA ALA A 83 12.31 6.31 7.89
C ALA A 83 12.18 7.75 7.37
N ASP A 84 12.26 7.95 6.06
CA ASP A 84 12.10 9.25 5.43
C ASP A 84 10.67 9.78 5.60
N LEU A 85 9.65 8.96 5.36
CA LEU A 85 8.25 9.32 5.57
C LEU A 85 7.94 9.62 7.04
N ALA A 86 8.49 8.83 7.96
CA ALA A 86 8.33 9.10 9.39
C ALA A 86 8.88 10.48 9.76
N ARG A 87 10.02 10.86 9.20
CA ARG A 87 10.65 12.19 9.39
C ARG A 87 9.83 13.30 8.75
N ASP A 88 9.43 13.13 7.48
CA ASP A 88 8.72 14.16 6.70
C ASP A 88 7.36 14.49 7.30
N LEU A 89 6.64 13.46 7.78
CA LEU A 89 5.32 13.59 8.38
C LEU A 89 5.36 13.75 9.90
N LYS A 90 6.53 13.67 10.51
CA LYS A 90 6.69 13.61 11.99
C LYS A 90 5.83 12.51 12.62
N ALA A 91 5.63 11.41 11.89
CA ALA A 91 4.88 10.26 12.37
C ALA A 91 5.75 9.42 13.31
N ASP A 92 5.13 8.75 14.28
CA ASP A 92 5.85 7.92 15.24
C ASP A 92 6.38 6.65 14.58
N GLN A 93 5.61 6.07 13.65
CA GLN A 93 5.94 4.85 12.93
C GLN A 93 5.34 4.84 11.53
N VAL A 94 6.07 4.25 10.58
CA VAL A 94 5.60 4.00 9.22
C VAL A 94 5.96 2.57 8.83
N TRP A 95 4.96 1.82 8.36
CA TRP A 95 5.14 0.49 7.80
C TRP A 95 4.68 0.48 6.35
N ILE A 96 5.43 -0.19 5.50
CA ILE A 96 5.15 -0.33 4.08
C ILE A 96 5.06 -1.81 3.76
N PHE A 97 3.97 -2.19 3.12
CA PHE A 97 3.68 -3.55 2.68
C PHE A 97 3.23 -3.54 1.23
N ASP A 98 3.22 -4.72 0.63
CA ASP A 98 2.50 -4.97 -0.61
C ASP A 98 0.99 -4.78 -0.39
N ASP A 99 0.28 -4.26 -1.39
CA ASP A 99 -1.15 -3.95 -1.31
C ASP A 99 -2.01 -5.20 -1.05
N THR A 100 -1.59 -6.39 -1.52
CA THR A 100 -2.30 -7.65 -1.23
C THR A 100 -2.27 -8.00 0.26
N VAL A 101 -1.18 -7.66 0.97
CA VAL A 101 -1.06 -7.89 2.42
C VAL A 101 -2.04 -7.01 3.18
N THR A 102 -2.11 -5.74 2.83
CA THR A 102 -3.05 -4.81 3.48
C THR A 102 -4.50 -5.09 3.11
N ALA A 103 -4.77 -5.51 1.87
CA ALA A 103 -6.09 -5.96 1.43
C ALA A 103 -6.54 -7.20 2.20
N HIS A 104 -5.66 -8.20 2.38
CA HIS A 104 -5.94 -9.39 3.17
C HIS A 104 -6.24 -9.02 4.63
N SER A 105 -5.38 -8.20 5.24
CA SER A 105 -5.58 -7.75 6.62
C SER A 105 -6.90 -6.99 6.81
N GLY A 106 -7.28 -6.18 5.83
CA GLY A 106 -8.55 -5.46 5.85
C GLY A 106 -9.78 -6.35 5.69
N ALA A 107 -9.67 -7.43 4.91
CA ALA A 107 -10.76 -8.36 4.65
C ALA A 107 -10.94 -9.40 5.77
N PHE A 108 -9.85 -9.90 6.32
CA PHE A 108 -9.86 -11.06 7.22
C PHE A 108 -9.31 -10.76 8.62
N GLY A 109 -8.82 -9.54 8.90
CA GLY A 109 -8.30 -9.19 10.22
C GLY A 109 -7.09 -10.00 10.67
N GLY A 110 -6.41 -10.68 9.74
CA GLY A 110 -5.29 -11.58 10.02
C GLY A 110 -5.68 -13.06 10.11
N GLU A 111 -6.97 -13.39 10.02
CA GLU A 111 -7.47 -14.78 9.95
C GLU A 111 -7.13 -15.41 8.59
N SER A 112 -7.33 -16.74 8.49
CA SER A 112 -7.15 -17.48 7.23
C SER A 112 -8.11 -16.99 6.15
N GLY A 113 -7.59 -16.87 4.91
CA GLY A 113 -8.41 -16.41 3.79
C GLY A 113 -7.62 -16.20 2.50
N ILE A 114 -8.35 -15.93 1.44
CA ILE A 114 -7.77 -15.65 0.12
C ILE A 114 -8.28 -14.30 -0.36
N VAL A 115 -7.36 -13.43 -0.74
CA VAL A 115 -7.68 -12.16 -1.39
C VAL A 115 -7.21 -12.18 -2.85
N LEU A 116 -8.06 -11.73 -3.75
CA LEU A 116 -7.76 -11.50 -5.15
C LEU A 116 -7.90 -9.99 -5.43
N VAL A 117 -6.79 -9.36 -5.78
CA VAL A 117 -6.76 -7.96 -6.19
C VAL A 117 -6.75 -7.91 -7.71
N VAL A 118 -7.77 -7.30 -8.30
CA VAL A 118 -7.92 -7.15 -9.75
C VAL A 118 -8.03 -5.66 -10.08
N GLY A 119 -7.04 -5.17 -10.80
CA GLY A 119 -6.95 -3.79 -11.25
C GLY A 119 -6.31 -3.70 -12.63
N THR A 120 -5.28 -2.89 -12.81
CA THR A 120 -4.43 -2.87 -14.01
C THR A 120 -3.78 -4.24 -14.21
N GLY A 121 -3.29 -4.86 -13.15
CA GLY A 121 -2.82 -6.24 -13.08
C GLY A 121 -3.69 -7.09 -12.16
N VAL A 122 -3.22 -8.33 -11.89
CA VAL A 122 -3.87 -9.30 -11.00
C VAL A 122 -2.86 -9.83 -9.99
N ALA A 123 -3.24 -9.86 -8.72
CA ALA A 123 -2.44 -10.48 -7.66
C ALA A 123 -3.34 -11.24 -6.69
N CYS A 124 -2.88 -12.37 -6.21
CA CYS A 124 -3.61 -13.22 -5.27
C CYS A 124 -2.71 -13.58 -4.08
N LEU A 125 -3.25 -13.45 -2.89
CA LEU A 125 -2.60 -13.83 -1.64
C LEU A 125 -3.52 -14.76 -0.85
N ALA A 126 -3.02 -15.92 -0.47
CA ALA A 126 -3.68 -16.84 0.45
C ALA A 126 -2.87 -16.90 1.76
N VAL A 127 -3.58 -16.86 2.88
CA VAL A 127 -3.00 -17.02 4.22
C VAL A 127 -3.74 -18.14 4.92
N ASP A 128 -2.98 -19.07 5.49
CA ASP A 128 -3.44 -20.03 6.45
C ASP A 128 -2.83 -19.65 7.80
N ALA A 129 -3.62 -18.98 8.63
CA ALA A 129 -3.16 -18.44 9.90
C ALA A 129 -2.84 -19.55 10.90
N ASP A 130 -3.55 -20.68 10.85
CA ASP A 130 -3.35 -21.82 11.75
C ASP A 130 -2.05 -22.54 11.43
N ALA A 131 -1.74 -22.72 10.15
CA ALA A 131 -0.50 -23.35 9.69
C ALA A 131 0.68 -22.36 9.60
N GLY A 132 0.44 -21.05 9.73
CA GLY A 132 1.44 -20.01 9.53
C GLY A 132 1.97 -19.97 8.09
N LEU A 133 1.15 -20.35 7.10
CA LEU A 133 1.53 -20.41 5.71
C LEU A 133 1.00 -19.22 4.93
N ILE A 134 1.87 -18.68 4.07
CA ILE A 134 1.51 -17.60 3.14
C ILE A 134 1.85 -18.10 1.74
N HIS A 135 0.87 -18.05 0.86
CA HIS A 135 1.04 -18.42 -0.54
C HIS A 135 0.61 -17.26 -1.44
N ARG A 136 1.51 -16.88 -2.34
CA ARG A 136 1.25 -15.84 -3.34
C ARG A 136 1.25 -16.46 -4.73
N THR A 137 0.24 -16.11 -5.52
CA THR A 137 0.15 -16.50 -6.93
C THR A 137 -0.31 -15.31 -7.76
N SER A 138 0.00 -15.31 -9.06
CA SER A 138 -0.18 -14.16 -9.93
C SER A 138 0.69 -12.96 -9.50
N GLY A 139 0.50 -11.79 -10.09
CA GLY A 139 1.35 -10.63 -9.82
C GLY A 139 2.75 -10.73 -10.46
N ALA A 140 2.88 -11.54 -11.52
CA ALA A 140 4.13 -11.68 -12.30
C ALA A 140 4.36 -10.51 -13.26
N GLY A 141 3.44 -9.54 -13.29
CA GLY A 141 3.49 -8.37 -14.13
C GLY A 141 2.96 -8.62 -15.55
N PHE A 142 2.73 -7.54 -16.26
CA PHE A 142 2.00 -7.52 -17.54
C PHE A 142 2.69 -8.27 -18.69
N LEU A 143 3.98 -8.57 -18.59
CA LEU A 143 4.72 -9.28 -19.64
C LEU A 143 4.43 -10.78 -19.66
N ILE A 144 4.35 -11.41 -18.48
CA ILE A 144 4.28 -12.86 -18.35
C ILE A 144 3.14 -13.33 -17.44
N GLY A 145 2.23 -12.43 -17.04
CA GLY A 145 1.12 -12.70 -16.13
C GLY A 145 0.03 -11.67 -16.25
N ASP A 146 -0.66 -11.44 -15.14
CA ASP A 146 -1.77 -10.50 -14.99
C ASP A 146 -2.99 -10.83 -15.88
N GLU A 147 -3.20 -12.12 -16.21
CA GLU A 147 -4.36 -12.59 -16.97
C GLU A 147 -5.66 -12.17 -16.28
N GLY A 148 -6.53 -11.50 -17.04
CA GLY A 148 -7.79 -10.95 -16.53
C GLY A 148 -7.68 -9.55 -15.94
N GLY A 149 -6.48 -8.99 -15.78
CA GLY A 149 -6.28 -7.59 -15.44
C GLY A 149 -6.65 -6.64 -16.61
N ALA A 150 -6.92 -5.37 -16.28
CA ALA A 150 -7.37 -4.40 -17.29
C ALA A 150 -6.37 -4.23 -18.43
N PHE A 151 -5.07 -4.25 -18.16
CA PHE A 151 -4.05 -4.18 -19.21
C PHE A 151 -4.07 -5.43 -20.10
N TRP A 152 -4.18 -6.62 -19.52
CA TRP A 152 -4.25 -7.87 -20.27
C TRP A 152 -5.49 -7.93 -21.17
N ILE A 153 -6.66 -7.52 -20.66
CA ILE A 153 -7.90 -7.45 -21.44
C ILE A 153 -7.75 -6.48 -22.60
N GLY A 154 -7.26 -5.27 -22.34
CA GLY A 154 -7.05 -4.26 -23.38
C GLY A 154 -6.08 -4.72 -24.46
N ARG A 155 -4.94 -5.31 -24.07
CA ARG A 155 -3.97 -5.88 -25.01
C ARG A 155 -4.57 -6.98 -25.87
N THR A 156 -5.32 -7.90 -25.26
CA THR A 156 -5.93 -9.04 -25.96
C THR A 156 -7.03 -8.60 -26.91
N ALA A 157 -7.76 -7.52 -26.58
CA ALA A 157 -8.80 -6.98 -27.44
C ALA A 157 -8.24 -6.25 -28.68
N LEU A 158 -6.95 -5.86 -28.67
CA LEU A 158 -6.29 -5.16 -29.77
C LEU A 158 -5.44 -6.10 -30.66
N ALA A 159 -5.29 -7.36 -30.29
CA ALA A 159 -4.53 -8.38 -31.03
C ALA A 159 -5.42 -9.16 -32.02
#